data_00a3d5dccc849ec4e01877eb5bb68cea
#
_entry.id   00a3d5dccc849ec4e01877eb5bb68cea
#
_cell.length_a   1.000
_cell.length_b   1.000
_cell.length_c   1.000
_cell.angle_alpha   90.00
_cell.angle_beta   90.00
_cell.angle_gamma   90.00
#
_symmetry.space_group_name_H-M   'P 1'
#
loop_
_entity.id
_entity.type
_entity.pdbx_description
1 polymer ?
#
loop_
_entity_poly.entity_id
_entity_poly.type
_entity_poly.pdbx_seq_one_letter_code
_entity_poly.pdbx_strand_id
1 'polypeptide(L)'
;MKNPILLVEDDVVFSKMLSRFLERNGYDVIGCYTLEEAQKNLNASLSMVFTDLRLPDGDGINFLKAVKENFPNLPVVVMTSYAEVSTAVEAMKLGAFDYISKPFQQEDVLNVIKNAQSSTRTAQQDVSVAKKTTTSSPADNSAPAKVTKAPETDANNPYIEGISPASKRLSKFINLVAPTDMSVLIMGESGTGKEVVAKSIHLKSERRNKPFIAVDCGAIPKEIASSEFFGHVKGSFTGAISDKKGHFEEANGGTIFLDEVGNLSYENQIQLLRALQERRIKPIGSSKEIDVDIRVLAATNEDLLAAVNKGEFREDLYHRLNEFSIKVPSLNERKDDLMIFASHFLEKANEKLHKNVQGFTEKAVQKMLLYTWSGNLRELSNTVKRAALLTQGDYITENELPEPVIIETRHFPTERFSFSTKENERELIIGALHETHNNKTEAAKLLGFTRKTLYNKLKAYNIDEF
;
A
#
# COMPACT_ATOMS: atom_id res chain seq x y z
N MET A 1 -15.25 -8.74 -36.75
CA MET A 1 -14.24 -9.53 -36.06
C MET A 1 -13.52 -8.58 -35.15
N LYS A 2 -13.30 -8.93 -33.87
CA LYS A 2 -12.50 -8.09 -32.96
C LYS A 2 -11.04 -8.34 -33.31
N ASN A 3 -10.23 -7.28 -33.37
CA ASN A 3 -8.81 -7.38 -33.63
C ASN A 3 -8.14 -8.20 -32.51
N PRO A 4 -7.23 -9.15 -32.83
CA PRO A 4 -6.62 -10.04 -31.83
C PRO A 4 -5.66 -9.31 -30.91
N ILE A 5 -5.45 -9.89 -29.73
CA ILE A 5 -4.45 -9.48 -28.73
C ILE A 5 -3.22 -10.36 -28.93
N LEU A 6 -2.05 -9.78 -29.02
CA LEU A 6 -0.77 -10.50 -29.02
C LEU A 6 -0.31 -10.68 -27.58
N LEU A 7 -0.07 -11.91 -27.14
CA LEU A 7 0.44 -12.26 -25.81
C LEU A 7 1.81 -12.90 -25.92
N VAL A 8 2.85 -12.24 -25.40
CA VAL A 8 4.23 -12.71 -25.42
C VAL A 8 4.68 -13.07 -24.02
N GLU A 9 4.84 -14.38 -23.76
CA GLU A 9 5.06 -14.92 -22.42
C GLU A 9 5.75 -16.28 -22.52
N ASP A 10 6.89 -16.45 -21.89
CA ASP A 10 7.68 -17.69 -21.94
C ASP A 10 7.15 -18.78 -21.01
N ASP A 11 6.49 -18.41 -19.91
CA ASP A 11 5.78 -19.39 -19.07
C ASP A 11 4.56 -19.95 -19.80
N VAL A 12 4.69 -21.15 -20.34
CA VAL A 12 3.65 -21.85 -21.11
C VAL A 12 2.37 -22.07 -20.29
N VAL A 13 2.48 -22.27 -18.98
CA VAL A 13 1.31 -22.51 -18.12
C VAL A 13 0.56 -21.22 -17.91
N PHE A 14 1.28 -20.15 -17.59
CA PHE A 14 0.73 -18.83 -17.41
C PHE A 14 0.14 -18.27 -18.72
N SER A 15 0.87 -18.39 -19.83
CA SER A 15 0.39 -17.99 -21.16
C SER A 15 -0.91 -18.66 -21.54
N LYS A 16 -1.03 -19.97 -21.39
CA LYS A 16 -2.28 -20.72 -21.66
C LYS A 16 -3.41 -20.34 -20.72
N MET A 17 -3.13 -20.09 -19.44
CA MET A 17 -4.12 -19.65 -18.47
C MET A 17 -4.69 -18.29 -18.86
N LEU A 18 -3.83 -17.33 -19.17
CA LEU A 18 -4.22 -15.97 -19.54
C LEU A 18 -4.94 -15.94 -20.89
N SER A 19 -4.45 -16.70 -21.89
CA SER A 19 -5.12 -16.83 -23.18
C SER A 19 -6.55 -17.34 -23.04
N ARG A 20 -6.76 -18.45 -22.30
CA ARG A 20 -8.10 -19.00 -22.06
C ARG A 20 -9.02 -18.03 -21.31
N PHE A 21 -8.46 -17.25 -20.38
CA PHE A 21 -9.23 -16.24 -19.67
C PHE A 21 -9.69 -15.12 -20.62
N LEU A 22 -8.81 -14.61 -21.48
CA LEU A 22 -9.13 -13.58 -22.47
C LEU A 22 -10.13 -14.09 -23.52
N GLU A 23 -9.96 -15.31 -24.02
CA GLU A 23 -10.90 -15.96 -24.95
C GLU A 23 -12.30 -16.11 -24.36
N ARG A 24 -12.43 -16.52 -23.09
CA ARG A 24 -13.71 -16.59 -22.38
C ARG A 24 -14.39 -15.24 -22.24
N ASN A 25 -13.62 -14.15 -22.23
CA ASN A 25 -14.13 -12.77 -22.21
C ASN A 25 -14.32 -12.18 -23.61
N GLY A 26 -14.23 -13.01 -24.66
CA GLY A 26 -14.56 -12.65 -26.05
C GLY A 26 -13.46 -11.89 -26.77
N TYR A 27 -12.20 -12.10 -26.43
CA TYR A 27 -11.02 -11.58 -27.12
C TYR A 27 -10.33 -12.72 -27.89
N ASP A 28 -9.92 -12.47 -29.11
CA ASP A 28 -9.05 -13.38 -29.86
C ASP A 28 -7.59 -13.17 -29.40
N VAL A 29 -6.85 -14.25 -29.15
CA VAL A 29 -5.48 -14.18 -28.61
C VAL A 29 -4.50 -14.92 -29.49
N ILE A 30 -3.38 -14.28 -29.80
CA ILE A 30 -2.22 -14.89 -30.48
C ILE A 30 -1.13 -15.02 -29.40
N GLY A 31 -0.89 -16.26 -28.93
CA GLY A 31 0.17 -16.55 -27.95
C GLY A 31 1.50 -16.78 -28.62
N CYS A 32 2.56 -16.13 -28.12
CA CYS A 32 3.96 -16.32 -28.52
C CYS A 32 4.81 -16.56 -27.28
N TYR A 33 5.82 -17.40 -27.39
CA TYR A 33 6.69 -17.76 -26.29
C TYR A 33 8.08 -17.12 -26.38
N THR A 34 8.35 -16.45 -27.52
CA THR A 34 9.62 -15.79 -27.81
C THR A 34 9.38 -14.46 -28.54
N LEU A 35 10.36 -13.55 -28.45
CA LEU A 35 10.31 -12.27 -29.20
C LEU A 35 10.35 -12.48 -30.71
N GLU A 36 11.07 -13.52 -31.18
CA GLU A 36 11.14 -13.85 -32.59
C GLU A 36 9.76 -14.24 -33.15
N GLU A 37 9.00 -15.05 -32.40
CA GLU A 37 7.60 -15.39 -32.75
C GLU A 37 6.69 -14.15 -32.70
N ALA A 38 6.87 -13.33 -31.68
CA ALA A 38 6.09 -12.10 -31.52
C ALA A 38 6.32 -11.13 -32.68
N GLN A 39 7.56 -10.95 -33.14
CA GLN A 39 7.88 -10.09 -34.27
C GLN A 39 7.24 -10.58 -35.59
N LYS A 40 7.16 -11.89 -35.82
CA LYS A 40 6.50 -12.47 -36.99
C LYS A 40 4.99 -12.24 -37.00
N ASN A 41 4.39 -12.13 -35.82
CA ASN A 41 2.93 -11.92 -35.64
C ASN A 41 2.56 -10.44 -35.49
N LEU A 42 3.52 -9.52 -35.42
CA LEU A 42 3.26 -8.08 -35.36
C LEU A 42 2.68 -7.58 -36.68
N ASN A 43 1.47 -7.05 -36.62
CA ASN A 43 0.78 -6.45 -37.75
C ASN A 43 -0.23 -5.37 -37.31
N ALA A 44 -0.70 -4.57 -38.26
CA ALA A 44 -1.62 -3.46 -38.02
C ALA A 44 -3.04 -3.89 -37.59
N SER A 45 -3.36 -5.18 -37.64
CA SER A 45 -4.68 -5.70 -37.23
C SER A 45 -4.74 -6.06 -35.75
N LEU A 46 -3.65 -5.96 -35.00
CA LEU A 46 -3.64 -6.19 -33.57
C LEU A 46 -4.39 -5.09 -32.81
N SER A 47 -5.12 -5.46 -31.78
CA SER A 47 -5.80 -4.51 -30.88
C SER A 47 -4.90 -4.05 -29.74
N MET A 48 -3.97 -4.92 -29.29
CA MET A 48 -3.11 -4.69 -28.15
C MET A 48 -2.00 -5.74 -28.09
N VAL A 49 -0.91 -5.41 -27.42
CA VAL A 49 0.18 -6.35 -27.10
C VAL A 49 0.35 -6.44 -25.58
N PHE A 50 0.40 -7.65 -25.06
CA PHE A 50 0.92 -7.96 -23.72
C PHE A 50 2.28 -8.62 -23.88
N THR A 51 3.32 -8.14 -23.20
CA THR A 51 4.66 -8.72 -23.26
C THR A 51 5.24 -8.90 -21.86
N ASP A 52 5.86 -10.05 -21.59
CA ASP A 52 6.71 -10.14 -20.41
C ASP A 52 7.95 -9.27 -20.60
N LEU A 53 8.49 -8.82 -19.49
CA LEU A 53 9.71 -8.04 -19.41
C LEU A 53 10.94 -8.90 -19.76
N ARG A 54 10.99 -10.13 -19.24
CA ARG A 54 12.12 -11.05 -19.43
C ARG A 54 11.68 -12.23 -20.27
N LEU A 55 12.25 -12.36 -21.45
CA LEU A 55 12.01 -13.44 -22.39
C LEU A 55 13.32 -14.15 -22.70
N PRO A 56 13.32 -15.44 -23.04
CA PRO A 56 14.53 -16.23 -23.22
C PRO A 56 15.45 -15.72 -24.34
N ASP A 57 14.88 -15.02 -25.31
CA ASP A 57 15.57 -14.47 -26.50
C ASP A 57 15.72 -12.96 -26.48
N GLY A 58 15.38 -12.27 -25.33
CA GLY A 58 15.64 -10.85 -25.20
C GLY A 58 14.82 -10.15 -24.12
N ASP A 59 14.80 -8.81 -24.19
CA ASP A 59 14.17 -7.92 -23.21
C ASP A 59 12.89 -7.29 -23.80
N GLY A 60 11.78 -7.40 -23.07
CA GLY A 60 10.49 -6.83 -23.42
C GLY A 60 10.50 -5.30 -23.58
N ILE A 61 11.43 -4.59 -22.95
CA ILE A 61 11.62 -3.14 -23.15
C ILE A 61 12.12 -2.82 -24.56
N ASN A 62 13.08 -3.61 -25.05
CA ASN A 62 13.56 -3.45 -26.42
C ASN A 62 12.47 -3.81 -27.44
N PHE A 63 11.66 -4.81 -27.12
CA PHE A 63 10.51 -5.17 -27.94
C PHE A 63 9.47 -4.04 -27.97
N LEU A 64 9.14 -3.45 -26.81
CA LEU A 64 8.29 -2.27 -26.72
C LEU A 64 8.75 -1.13 -27.62
N LYS A 65 10.07 -0.80 -27.62
CA LYS A 65 10.66 0.22 -28.51
C LYS A 65 10.38 -0.11 -29.98
N ALA A 66 10.71 -1.33 -30.39
CA ALA A 66 10.50 -1.79 -31.76
C ALA A 66 9.03 -1.75 -32.19
N VAL A 67 8.11 -2.12 -31.29
CA VAL A 67 6.66 -2.02 -31.55
C VAL A 67 6.25 -0.56 -31.70
N LYS A 68 6.72 0.35 -30.85
CA LYS A 68 6.34 1.76 -30.89
C LYS A 68 6.91 2.52 -32.09
N GLU A 69 8.09 2.12 -32.57
CA GLU A 69 8.68 2.66 -33.79
C GLU A 69 7.85 2.30 -35.05
N ASN A 70 7.34 1.08 -35.13
CA ASN A 70 6.60 0.60 -36.28
C ASN A 70 5.07 0.82 -36.16
N PHE A 71 4.54 0.78 -34.94
CA PHE A 71 3.12 0.89 -34.64
C PHE A 71 2.87 1.84 -33.44
N PRO A 72 3.05 3.17 -33.61
CA PRO A 72 2.99 4.15 -32.51
C PRO A 72 1.69 4.13 -31.71
N ASN A 73 0.57 3.84 -32.36
CA ASN A 73 -0.77 3.85 -31.77
C ASN A 73 -1.19 2.50 -31.18
N LEU A 74 -0.41 1.42 -31.38
CA LEU A 74 -0.73 0.11 -30.82
C LEU A 74 -0.47 0.10 -29.32
N PRO A 75 -1.48 -0.14 -28.46
CA PRO A 75 -1.29 -0.22 -27.02
C PRO A 75 -0.39 -1.41 -26.67
N VAL A 76 0.66 -1.18 -25.89
CA VAL A 76 1.55 -2.22 -25.38
C VAL A 76 1.51 -2.19 -23.85
N VAL A 77 1.23 -3.34 -23.24
CA VAL A 77 1.23 -3.55 -21.80
C VAL A 77 2.40 -4.46 -21.45
N VAL A 78 3.24 -4.01 -20.52
CA VAL A 78 4.37 -4.79 -20.04
C VAL A 78 3.96 -5.54 -18.77
N MET A 79 4.17 -6.86 -18.75
CA MET A 79 3.95 -7.72 -17.58
C MET A 79 5.30 -8.09 -16.96
N THR A 80 5.37 -8.25 -15.65
CA THR A 80 6.61 -8.66 -14.98
C THR A 80 6.39 -9.32 -13.64
N SER A 81 7.23 -10.29 -13.32
CA SER A 81 7.33 -10.90 -11.99
C SER A 81 8.21 -10.07 -11.03
N TYR A 82 8.96 -9.11 -11.55
CA TYR A 82 9.85 -8.22 -10.80
C TYR A 82 9.40 -6.78 -10.99
N ALA A 83 8.66 -6.27 -10.01
CA ALA A 83 8.21 -4.88 -9.98
C ALA A 83 9.37 -3.94 -9.58
N GLU A 84 10.37 -3.77 -10.45
CA GLU A 84 11.33 -2.69 -10.29
C GLU A 84 10.72 -1.39 -10.82
N VAL A 85 10.58 -0.41 -9.95
CA VAL A 85 10.01 0.91 -10.27
C VAL A 85 10.77 1.59 -11.42
N SER A 86 12.10 1.39 -11.50
CA SER A 86 12.96 1.89 -12.58
C SER A 86 12.51 1.39 -13.95
N THR A 87 12.21 0.11 -14.07
CA THR A 87 11.82 -0.54 -15.33
C THR A 87 10.39 -0.17 -15.74
N ALA A 88 9.49 -0.02 -14.76
CA ALA A 88 8.13 0.48 -15.01
C ALA A 88 8.16 1.92 -15.56
N VAL A 89 8.97 2.80 -14.95
CA VAL A 89 9.15 4.18 -15.39
C VAL A 89 9.79 4.23 -16.79
N GLU A 90 10.74 3.36 -17.08
CA GLU A 90 11.36 3.26 -18.39
C GLU A 90 10.35 2.80 -19.45
N ALA A 91 9.56 1.76 -19.16
CA ALA A 91 8.51 1.28 -20.06
C ALA A 91 7.51 2.40 -20.38
N MET A 92 7.05 3.14 -19.37
CA MET A 92 6.11 4.25 -19.56
C MET A 92 6.71 5.40 -20.38
N LYS A 93 7.99 5.76 -20.15
CA LYS A 93 8.71 6.77 -20.95
C LYS A 93 8.85 6.36 -22.42
N LEU A 94 8.95 5.07 -22.70
CA LEU A 94 9.05 4.51 -24.04
C LEU A 94 7.68 4.32 -24.72
N GLY A 95 6.61 4.75 -24.05
CA GLY A 95 5.26 4.75 -24.60
C GLY A 95 4.46 3.47 -24.33
N ALA A 96 4.81 2.68 -23.32
CA ALA A 96 3.91 1.62 -22.84
C ALA A 96 2.57 2.23 -22.47
N PHE A 97 1.49 1.51 -22.77
CA PHE A 97 0.14 1.92 -22.39
C PHE A 97 -0.09 1.69 -20.88
N ASP A 98 0.42 0.57 -20.37
CA ASP A 98 0.34 0.23 -18.95
C ASP A 98 1.43 -0.78 -18.56
N TYR A 99 1.59 -1.01 -17.27
CA TYR A 99 2.55 -1.92 -16.69
C TYR A 99 1.90 -2.72 -15.56
N ILE A 100 1.94 -4.06 -15.64
CA ILE A 100 1.27 -4.95 -14.71
C ILE A 100 2.28 -5.87 -14.01
N SER A 101 2.30 -5.86 -12.66
CA SER A 101 3.13 -6.78 -11.88
C SER A 101 2.42 -8.11 -11.65
N LYS A 102 3.12 -9.23 -11.89
CA LYS A 102 2.68 -10.58 -11.55
C LYS A 102 3.00 -10.87 -10.05
N PRO A 103 2.11 -11.54 -9.29
CA PRO A 103 0.79 -12.02 -9.68
C PRO A 103 -0.25 -10.89 -9.70
N PHE A 104 -1.12 -10.88 -10.70
CA PHE A 104 -2.22 -9.92 -10.84
C PHE A 104 -3.58 -10.63 -10.82
N GLN A 105 -4.64 -9.88 -10.50
CA GLN A 105 -6.00 -10.38 -10.57
C GLN A 105 -6.51 -10.31 -12.01
N GLN A 106 -7.37 -11.26 -12.39
CA GLN A 106 -7.94 -11.33 -13.73
C GLN A 106 -8.72 -10.07 -14.12
N GLU A 107 -9.32 -9.40 -13.13
CA GLU A 107 -10.05 -8.14 -13.32
C GLU A 107 -9.12 -6.96 -13.72
N ASP A 108 -7.88 -6.96 -13.27
CA ASP A 108 -6.92 -5.89 -13.61
C ASP A 108 -6.61 -5.90 -15.10
N VAL A 109 -6.42 -7.07 -15.70
CA VAL A 109 -6.18 -7.24 -17.13
C VAL A 109 -7.37 -6.73 -17.98
N LEU A 110 -8.61 -7.08 -17.58
CA LEU A 110 -9.80 -6.61 -18.27
C LEU A 110 -10.00 -5.09 -18.19
N ASN A 111 -9.63 -4.49 -17.04
CA ASN A 111 -9.70 -3.04 -16.88
C ASN A 111 -8.69 -2.31 -17.79
N VAL A 112 -7.48 -2.84 -17.91
CA VAL A 112 -6.46 -2.29 -18.81
C VAL A 112 -6.92 -2.39 -20.27
N ILE A 113 -7.49 -3.52 -20.69
CA ILE A 113 -8.01 -3.69 -22.06
C ILE A 113 -9.17 -2.70 -22.35
N LYS A 114 -10.10 -2.51 -21.41
CA LYS A 114 -11.20 -1.55 -21.55
C LYS A 114 -10.70 -0.12 -21.67
N ASN A 115 -9.71 0.26 -20.89
CA ASN A 115 -9.09 1.59 -20.90
C ASN A 115 -8.39 1.85 -22.24
N ALA A 116 -7.67 0.88 -22.78
CA ALA A 116 -7.02 1.00 -24.08
C ALA A 116 -8.01 1.16 -25.23
N GLN A 117 -9.13 0.41 -25.20
CA GLN A 117 -10.17 0.51 -26.22
C GLN A 117 -10.92 1.85 -26.16
N SER A 118 -11.10 2.44 -24.98
CA SER A 118 -11.72 3.76 -24.84
C SER A 118 -10.82 4.88 -25.36
N SER A 119 -9.52 4.81 -25.08
CA SER A 119 -8.53 5.79 -25.55
C SER A 119 -8.39 5.81 -27.08
N THR A 120 -8.50 4.65 -27.73
CA THR A 120 -8.44 4.53 -29.20
C THR A 120 -9.68 5.13 -29.89
N ARG A 121 -10.84 5.13 -29.23
CA ARG A 121 -12.07 5.73 -29.77
C ARG A 121 -12.05 7.26 -29.73
N THR A 122 -11.45 7.86 -28.73
CA THR A 122 -11.33 9.32 -28.62
C THR A 122 -10.36 9.91 -29.65
N ALA A 123 -9.29 9.18 -29.99
CA ALA A 123 -8.32 9.60 -31.01
C ALA A 123 -8.88 9.57 -32.46
N GLN A 124 -9.97 8.81 -32.73
CA GLN A 124 -10.59 8.75 -34.03
C GLN A 124 -11.67 9.83 -34.27
N GLN A 125 -12.12 10.53 -33.22
CA GLN A 125 -13.11 11.62 -33.33
C GLN A 125 -12.49 13.01 -33.51
N ASP A 126 -11.20 13.20 -33.20
CA ASP A 126 -10.55 14.52 -33.29
C ASP A 126 -9.91 14.84 -34.65
N VAL A 127 -10.01 13.97 -35.67
CA VAL A 127 -9.38 14.18 -36.98
C VAL A 127 -10.30 14.90 -37.99
N SER A 128 -11.56 15.25 -37.64
CA SER A 128 -12.49 15.81 -38.62
C SER A 128 -12.80 17.30 -38.55
N VAL A 129 -12.23 18.07 -37.60
CA VAL A 129 -12.45 19.53 -37.57
C VAL A 129 -11.18 20.27 -37.16
N ALA A 130 -10.32 20.63 -38.07
CA ALA A 130 -9.58 21.89 -38.05
C ALA A 130 -8.68 22.06 -39.27
N LYS A 131 -9.23 22.68 -40.32
CA LYS A 131 -8.45 23.41 -41.31
C LYS A 131 -8.96 24.83 -41.35
N LYS A 132 -8.23 25.77 -40.75
CA LYS A 132 -7.97 27.13 -41.26
C LYS A 132 -7.20 28.00 -40.26
N THR A 133 -5.97 28.32 -40.70
CA THR A 133 -5.33 29.68 -40.76
C THR A 133 -5.12 30.40 -39.42
N THR A 134 -4.00 31.02 -39.12
CA THR A 134 -2.74 31.50 -39.76
C THR A 134 -1.90 32.13 -38.67
N THR A 135 -0.54 32.00 -38.84
CA THR A 135 0.57 32.95 -38.53
C THR A 135 0.62 33.69 -37.20
N SER A 136 1.65 33.42 -36.38
CA SER A 136 2.83 34.26 -36.14
C SER A 136 3.64 33.80 -34.92
N SER A 137 4.94 33.58 -35.14
CA SER A 137 6.00 33.40 -34.10
C SER A 137 6.50 34.79 -33.64
N PRO A 138 7.49 34.88 -32.73
CA PRO A 138 7.81 34.16 -31.48
C PRO A 138 8.02 35.15 -30.31
N ALA A 139 7.93 34.68 -29.07
CA ALA A 139 8.66 35.30 -27.96
C ALA A 139 8.84 34.30 -26.79
N ASP A 140 10.06 34.09 -26.52
CA ASP A 140 10.70 33.48 -25.36
C ASP A 140 10.11 33.99 -24.04
N ASN A 141 9.72 33.08 -23.13
CA ASN A 141 9.76 33.34 -21.71
C ASN A 141 9.53 32.06 -20.92
N SER A 142 10.60 31.56 -20.39
CA SER A 142 10.64 30.58 -19.31
C SER A 142 9.91 31.10 -18.07
N ALA A 143 8.77 30.49 -17.72
CA ALA A 143 8.12 30.67 -16.43
C ALA A 143 7.89 29.32 -15.77
N PRO A 144 8.11 29.21 -14.44
CA PRO A 144 8.02 27.94 -13.71
C PRO A 144 6.59 27.42 -13.68
N ALA A 145 6.47 26.10 -13.77
CA ALA A 145 5.23 25.37 -13.77
C ALA A 145 4.35 25.73 -12.56
N LYS A 146 3.18 26.31 -12.83
CA LYS A 146 2.12 26.52 -11.86
C LYS A 146 1.65 25.18 -11.33
N VAL A 147 1.83 24.97 -10.04
CA VAL A 147 1.17 23.93 -9.26
C VAL A 147 -0.33 24.11 -9.44
N THR A 148 -0.98 23.13 -10.03
CA THR A 148 -2.44 23.04 -10.10
C THR A 148 -3.01 23.02 -8.68
N LYS A 149 -3.89 23.96 -8.34
CA LYS A 149 -4.63 23.99 -7.08
C LYS A 149 -5.28 22.62 -6.83
N ALA A 150 -5.07 22.10 -5.63
CA ALA A 150 -5.81 20.96 -5.11
C ALA A 150 -7.33 21.24 -5.12
N PRO A 151 -8.17 20.20 -5.31
CA PRO A 151 -9.62 20.38 -5.20
C PRO A 151 -9.99 20.90 -3.81
N GLU A 152 -10.97 21.78 -3.77
CA GLU A 152 -11.47 22.39 -2.54
C GLU A 152 -11.89 21.28 -1.56
N THR A 153 -11.10 21.11 -0.50
CA THR A 153 -11.43 20.21 0.60
C THR A 153 -12.43 20.91 1.50
N ASP A 154 -13.53 20.23 1.84
CA ASP A 154 -14.41 20.61 2.94
C ASP A 154 -13.54 20.97 4.15
N ALA A 155 -13.64 22.20 4.63
CA ALA A 155 -12.75 22.79 5.65
C ALA A 155 -12.70 22.01 6.98
N ASN A 156 -13.57 21.02 7.16
CA ASN A 156 -13.69 20.18 8.35
C ASN A 156 -13.18 18.72 8.18
N ASN A 157 -12.84 18.26 6.96
CA ASN A 157 -12.41 16.89 6.74
C ASN A 157 -10.87 16.82 6.68
N PRO A 158 -10.18 16.20 7.65
CA PRO A 158 -8.72 16.08 7.64
C PRO A 158 -8.18 15.10 6.59
N TYR A 159 -9.06 14.40 5.86
CA TYR A 159 -8.68 13.40 4.88
C TYR A 159 -8.25 14.05 3.56
N ILE A 160 -7.01 13.77 3.18
CA ILE A 160 -6.46 14.21 1.89
C ILE A 160 -6.68 13.10 0.88
N GLU A 161 -7.38 13.41 -0.18
CA GLU A 161 -7.60 12.46 -1.26
C GLU A 161 -6.37 12.38 -2.17
N GLY A 162 -5.75 11.21 -2.23
CA GLY A 162 -4.62 10.96 -3.12
C GLY A 162 -5.07 10.68 -4.56
N ILE A 163 -4.13 10.80 -5.48
CA ILE A 163 -4.36 10.55 -6.93
C ILE A 163 -4.04 9.12 -7.35
N SER A 164 -3.25 8.39 -6.53
CA SER A 164 -2.87 7.01 -6.81
C SER A 164 -4.07 6.07 -6.90
N PRO A 165 -3.97 4.97 -7.66
CA PRO A 165 -5.02 3.95 -7.71
C PRO A 165 -5.35 3.37 -6.34
N ALA A 166 -4.35 3.23 -5.46
CA ALA A 166 -4.52 2.74 -4.10
C ALA A 166 -5.36 3.71 -3.25
N SER A 167 -5.07 5.01 -3.29
CA SER A 167 -5.84 6.03 -2.58
C SER A 167 -7.25 6.20 -3.13
N LYS A 168 -7.43 6.12 -4.44
CA LYS A 168 -8.77 6.14 -5.05
C LYS A 168 -9.64 4.95 -4.61
N ARG A 169 -9.05 3.75 -4.52
CA ARG A 169 -9.75 2.57 -3.96
C ARG A 169 -10.13 2.77 -2.50
N LEU A 170 -9.20 3.31 -1.70
CA LEU A 170 -9.47 3.65 -0.29
C LEU A 170 -10.63 4.63 -0.16
N SER A 171 -10.63 5.74 -0.92
CA SER A 171 -11.71 6.73 -0.96
C SER A 171 -13.06 6.11 -1.36
N LYS A 172 -13.05 5.17 -2.33
CA LYS A 172 -14.25 4.44 -2.74
C LYS A 172 -14.83 3.61 -1.59
N PHE A 173 -13.98 2.88 -0.84
CA PHE A 173 -14.44 2.09 0.31
C PHE A 173 -14.94 2.97 1.46
N ILE A 174 -14.27 4.09 1.75
CA ILE A 174 -14.74 5.06 2.73
C ILE A 174 -16.14 5.56 2.35
N ASN A 175 -16.35 5.99 1.11
CA ASN A 175 -17.63 6.50 0.64
C ASN A 175 -18.75 5.44 0.64
N LEU A 176 -18.39 4.18 0.37
CA LEU A 176 -19.34 3.06 0.37
C LEU A 176 -19.83 2.73 1.78
N VAL A 177 -18.91 2.67 2.77
CA VAL A 177 -19.27 2.24 4.13
C VAL A 177 -19.76 3.38 5.01
N ALA A 178 -19.41 4.64 4.71
CA ALA A 178 -19.77 5.78 5.55
C ALA A 178 -21.28 5.88 5.86
N PRO A 179 -22.22 5.74 4.89
CA PRO A 179 -23.66 5.89 5.15
C PRO A 179 -24.28 4.70 5.89
N THR A 180 -23.52 3.64 6.18
CA THR A 180 -24.02 2.45 6.88
C THR A 180 -23.71 2.51 8.37
N ASP A 181 -24.40 1.69 9.18
CA ASP A 181 -24.10 1.48 10.62
C ASP A 181 -23.16 0.28 10.86
N MET A 182 -22.60 -0.32 9.82
CA MET A 182 -21.68 -1.46 9.93
C MET A 182 -20.46 -1.10 10.77
N SER A 183 -19.97 -2.06 11.53
CA SER A 183 -18.66 -2.02 12.17
C SER A 183 -17.58 -2.09 11.08
N VAL A 184 -16.52 -1.29 11.23
CA VAL A 184 -15.43 -1.25 10.22
C VAL A 184 -14.11 -1.56 10.89
N LEU A 185 -13.42 -2.57 10.36
CA LEU A 185 -12.05 -2.90 10.75
C LEU A 185 -11.07 -2.25 9.77
N ILE A 186 -10.28 -1.30 10.28
CA ILE A 186 -9.31 -0.52 9.51
C ILE A 186 -7.91 -1.10 9.76
N MET A 187 -7.35 -1.78 8.77
CA MET A 187 -6.05 -2.43 8.85
C MET A 187 -4.99 -1.63 8.11
N GLY A 188 -3.77 -1.63 8.60
CA GLY A 188 -2.64 -1.00 7.93
C GLY A 188 -1.48 -0.73 8.87
N GLU A 189 -0.30 -0.50 8.30
CA GLU A 189 0.92 -0.23 9.05
C GLU A 189 0.78 0.98 9.98
N SER A 190 1.69 1.08 10.96
CA SER A 190 1.72 2.26 11.83
C SER A 190 2.00 3.53 11.01
N GLY A 191 1.30 4.62 11.34
CA GLY A 191 1.51 5.91 10.69
C GLY A 191 0.87 6.08 9.31
N THR A 192 0.09 5.12 8.80
CA THR A 192 -0.59 5.20 7.49
C THR A 192 -1.79 6.14 7.46
N GLY A 193 -2.30 6.57 8.65
CA GLY A 193 -3.44 7.47 8.77
C GLY A 193 -4.77 6.79 9.06
N LYS A 194 -4.78 5.63 9.75
CA LYS A 194 -6.01 4.89 10.13
C LYS A 194 -7.03 5.75 10.86
N GLU A 195 -6.59 6.58 11.81
CA GLU A 195 -7.47 7.51 12.54
C GLU A 195 -8.13 8.55 11.61
N VAL A 196 -7.37 9.09 10.64
CA VAL A 196 -7.89 10.02 9.64
C VAL A 196 -8.95 9.36 8.77
N VAL A 197 -8.75 8.09 8.40
CA VAL A 197 -9.75 7.28 7.68
C VAL A 197 -11.00 7.10 8.53
N ALA A 198 -10.88 6.72 9.81
CA ALA A 198 -12.01 6.57 10.73
C ALA A 198 -12.79 7.87 10.86
N LYS A 199 -12.10 9.00 11.05
CA LYS A 199 -12.73 10.32 11.15
C LYS A 199 -13.44 10.71 9.85
N SER A 200 -12.87 10.38 8.68
CA SER A 200 -13.51 10.61 7.39
C SER A 200 -14.79 9.77 7.22
N ILE A 201 -14.78 8.50 7.66
CA ILE A 201 -15.99 7.65 7.67
C ILE A 201 -17.08 8.29 8.52
N HIS A 202 -16.73 8.74 9.73
CA HIS A 202 -17.69 9.40 10.63
C HIS A 202 -18.27 10.67 10.02
N LEU A 203 -17.42 11.57 9.49
CA LEU A 203 -17.85 12.85 8.90
C LEU A 203 -18.74 12.67 7.66
N LYS A 204 -18.60 11.58 6.94
CA LYS A 204 -19.43 11.23 5.78
C LYS A 204 -20.65 10.36 6.15
N SER A 205 -20.84 10.01 7.43
CA SER A 205 -21.95 9.19 7.92
C SER A 205 -23.18 10.03 8.30
N GLU A 206 -24.28 9.35 8.57
CA GLU A 206 -25.49 9.97 9.15
C GLU A 206 -25.24 10.49 10.57
N ARG A 207 -24.20 9.98 11.25
CA ARG A 207 -23.79 10.37 12.62
C ARG A 207 -22.76 11.51 12.63
N ARG A 208 -22.50 12.21 11.51
CA ARG A 208 -21.48 13.27 11.36
C ARG A 208 -21.54 14.42 12.37
N ASN A 209 -22.75 14.72 12.87
CA ASN A 209 -22.99 15.78 13.86
C ASN A 209 -23.12 15.23 15.30
N LYS A 210 -22.80 13.95 15.51
CA LYS A 210 -22.84 13.25 16.79
C LYS A 210 -21.43 13.09 17.35
N PRO A 211 -21.25 12.69 18.62
CA PRO A 211 -19.92 12.50 19.18
C PRO A 211 -19.07 11.52 18.37
N PHE A 212 -17.79 11.83 18.22
CA PHE A 212 -16.75 10.95 17.74
C PHE A 212 -15.70 10.81 18.86
N ILE A 213 -15.69 9.65 19.51
CA ILE A 213 -14.79 9.36 20.61
C ILE A 213 -13.67 8.42 20.08
N ALA A 214 -12.44 8.92 20.07
CA ALA A 214 -11.27 8.14 19.70
C ALA A 214 -10.55 7.65 20.95
N VAL A 215 -10.26 6.36 21.00
CA VAL A 215 -9.62 5.70 22.13
C VAL A 215 -8.45 4.87 21.60
N ASP A 216 -7.26 5.15 22.10
CA ASP A 216 -6.07 4.35 21.85
C ASP A 216 -5.99 3.23 22.91
N CYS A 217 -6.29 1.99 22.49
CA CYS A 217 -6.30 0.83 23.39
C CYS A 217 -4.90 0.47 23.91
N GLY A 218 -3.85 0.82 23.20
CA GLY A 218 -2.45 0.60 23.60
C GLY A 218 -1.94 1.61 24.63
N ALA A 219 -2.49 2.82 24.63
CA ALA A 219 -2.08 3.88 25.55
C ALA A 219 -2.71 3.77 26.95
N ILE A 220 -3.81 3.02 27.10
CA ILE A 220 -4.50 2.88 28.40
C ILE A 220 -3.90 1.72 29.19
N PRO A 221 -3.39 1.94 30.43
CA PRO A 221 -2.93 0.87 31.30
C PRO A 221 -4.04 -0.17 31.55
N LYS A 222 -3.68 -1.47 31.50
CA LYS A 222 -4.65 -2.58 31.56
C LYS A 222 -5.51 -2.55 32.81
N GLU A 223 -4.95 -2.08 33.93
CA GLU A 223 -5.58 -2.01 35.24
C GLU A 223 -6.76 -1.03 35.30
N ILE A 224 -6.71 0.02 34.52
CA ILE A 224 -7.76 1.07 34.49
C ILE A 224 -8.60 1.02 33.21
N ALA A 225 -8.23 0.19 32.24
CA ALA A 225 -8.85 0.17 30.93
C ALA A 225 -10.36 -0.09 30.97
N SER A 226 -10.83 -1.06 31.79
CA SER A 226 -12.24 -1.32 31.95
C SER A 226 -13.00 -0.10 32.52
N SER A 227 -12.37 0.67 33.43
CA SER A 227 -12.95 1.89 33.98
C SER A 227 -13.01 3.02 32.95
N GLU A 228 -11.99 3.16 32.09
CA GLU A 228 -11.97 4.16 31.01
C GLU A 228 -13.01 3.83 29.94
N PHE A 229 -13.11 2.56 29.55
CA PHE A 229 -14.07 2.14 28.52
C PHE A 229 -15.53 2.21 28.99
N PHE A 230 -15.83 1.59 30.15
CA PHE A 230 -17.21 1.32 30.55
C PHE A 230 -17.71 2.17 31.73
N GLY A 231 -16.78 2.92 32.37
CA GLY A 231 -17.09 3.73 33.53
C GLY A 231 -17.11 2.94 34.85
N HIS A 232 -17.25 3.65 35.95
CA HIS A 232 -17.35 3.07 37.29
C HIS A 232 -18.26 3.88 38.22
N VAL A 233 -18.80 3.22 39.23
CA VAL A 233 -19.47 3.91 40.32
C VAL A 233 -18.56 4.13 41.51
N LYS A 234 -18.81 5.16 42.30
CA LYS A 234 -18.07 5.49 43.52
C LYS A 234 -17.95 4.28 44.44
N GLY A 235 -16.74 4.02 44.93
CA GLY A 235 -16.43 2.93 45.87
C GLY A 235 -16.29 1.54 45.23
N SER A 236 -16.28 1.43 43.90
CA SER A 236 -16.16 0.13 43.19
C SER A 236 -14.78 -0.50 43.27
N PHE A 237 -13.75 0.30 43.49
CA PHE A 237 -12.34 -0.13 43.73
C PHE A 237 -11.59 0.91 44.56
N THR A 238 -10.40 0.55 45.03
CA THR A 238 -9.50 1.48 45.77
C THR A 238 -9.08 2.63 44.85
N GLY A 239 -9.56 3.85 45.13
CA GLY A 239 -9.36 5.02 44.30
C GLY A 239 -10.58 5.52 43.52
N ALA A 240 -11.70 4.80 43.54
CA ALA A 240 -12.97 5.24 42.96
C ALA A 240 -13.66 6.28 43.85
N ILE A 241 -13.18 7.52 43.84
CA ILE A 241 -13.65 8.61 44.71
C ILE A 241 -15.02 9.17 44.27
N SER A 242 -15.28 9.14 42.96
CA SER A 242 -16.51 9.65 42.31
C SER A 242 -16.99 8.68 41.24
N ASP A 243 -18.23 8.84 40.78
CA ASP A 243 -18.72 8.18 39.58
C ASP A 243 -17.97 8.70 38.35
N LYS A 244 -17.65 7.83 37.39
CA LYS A 244 -17.02 8.19 36.10
C LYS A 244 -17.79 7.57 34.95
N LYS A 245 -18.13 8.39 33.98
CA LYS A 245 -18.66 7.89 32.69
C LYS A 245 -17.51 7.31 31.86
N GLY A 246 -17.78 6.19 31.19
CA GLY A 246 -16.84 5.58 30.28
C GLY A 246 -16.98 6.10 28.85
N HIS A 247 -15.96 5.86 28.02
CA HIS A 247 -15.95 6.27 26.62
C HIS A 247 -17.11 5.73 25.79
N PHE A 248 -17.61 4.55 26.12
CA PHE A 248 -18.80 3.96 25.46
C PHE A 248 -20.08 4.76 25.76
N GLU A 249 -20.24 5.26 27.00
CA GLU A 249 -21.37 6.13 27.36
C GLU A 249 -21.22 7.50 26.71
N GLU A 250 -20.00 8.05 26.65
CA GLU A 250 -19.71 9.33 26.00
C GLU A 250 -19.96 9.29 24.48
N ALA A 251 -19.73 8.12 23.84
CA ALA A 251 -19.96 7.91 22.41
C ALA A 251 -21.44 7.67 22.06
N ASN A 252 -22.35 7.63 23.06
CA ASN A 252 -23.75 7.29 22.83
C ASN A 252 -24.43 8.20 21.81
N GLY A 253 -25.15 7.62 20.86
CA GLY A 253 -25.73 8.25 19.70
C GLY A 253 -24.73 8.57 18.57
N GLY A 254 -23.43 8.34 18.78
CA GLY A 254 -22.34 8.69 17.87
C GLY A 254 -21.49 7.52 17.38
N THR A 255 -20.20 7.73 17.33
CA THR A 255 -19.21 6.75 16.84
C THR A 255 -18.06 6.64 17.84
N ILE A 256 -17.69 5.43 18.20
CA ILE A 256 -16.44 5.15 18.91
C ILE A 256 -15.41 4.60 17.94
N PHE A 257 -14.20 5.12 18.01
CA PHE A 257 -13.04 4.63 17.27
C PHE A 257 -12.02 4.02 18.25
N LEU A 258 -11.71 2.74 18.06
CA LEU A 258 -10.78 1.98 18.87
C LEU A 258 -9.51 1.76 18.08
N ASP A 259 -8.45 2.52 18.38
CA ASP A 259 -7.14 2.28 17.75
C ASP A 259 -6.38 1.20 18.50
N GLU A 260 -5.56 0.43 17.79
CA GLU A 260 -4.78 -0.69 18.30
C GLU A 260 -5.63 -1.72 19.09
N VAL A 261 -6.79 -2.10 18.51
CA VAL A 261 -7.78 -2.99 19.18
C VAL A 261 -7.19 -4.36 19.59
N GLY A 262 -6.10 -4.80 18.94
CA GLY A 262 -5.37 -6.03 19.32
C GLY A 262 -4.79 -6.00 20.74
N ASN A 263 -4.53 -4.79 21.29
CA ASN A 263 -3.98 -4.62 22.63
C ASN A 263 -5.00 -4.78 23.78
N LEU A 264 -6.28 -4.97 23.45
CA LEU A 264 -7.32 -5.17 24.48
C LEU A 264 -7.07 -6.43 25.29
N SER A 265 -7.18 -6.31 26.64
CA SER A 265 -7.18 -7.47 27.51
C SER A 265 -8.39 -8.39 27.22
N TYR A 266 -8.25 -9.68 27.50
CA TYR A 266 -9.31 -10.66 27.27
C TYR A 266 -10.65 -10.27 27.95
N GLU A 267 -10.61 -9.67 29.13
CA GLU A 267 -11.78 -9.17 29.85
C GLU A 267 -12.46 -8.02 29.09
N ASN A 268 -11.67 -7.07 28.57
CA ASN A 268 -12.20 -5.95 27.80
C ASN A 268 -12.76 -6.42 26.44
N GLN A 269 -12.18 -7.46 25.83
CA GLN A 269 -12.75 -8.07 24.62
C GLN A 269 -14.14 -8.64 24.88
N ILE A 270 -14.38 -9.30 26.03
CA ILE A 270 -15.71 -9.82 26.41
C ILE A 270 -16.73 -8.67 26.60
N GLN A 271 -16.32 -7.60 27.29
CA GLN A 271 -17.21 -6.46 27.51
C GLN A 271 -17.51 -5.70 26.21
N LEU A 272 -16.51 -5.55 25.34
CA LEU A 272 -16.68 -4.96 24.01
C LEU A 272 -17.67 -5.78 23.17
N LEU A 273 -17.53 -7.10 23.16
CA LEU A 273 -18.45 -7.98 22.45
C LEU A 273 -19.90 -7.80 22.93
N ARG A 274 -20.13 -7.73 24.25
CA ARG A 274 -21.45 -7.45 24.80
C ARG A 274 -21.99 -6.10 24.37
N ALA A 275 -21.17 -5.04 24.42
CA ALA A 275 -21.57 -3.72 23.97
C ALA A 275 -21.98 -3.70 22.49
N LEU A 276 -21.30 -4.50 21.64
CA LEU A 276 -21.60 -4.63 20.20
C LEU A 276 -22.88 -5.46 19.93
N GLN A 277 -23.12 -6.53 20.72
CA GLN A 277 -24.23 -7.46 20.50
C GLN A 277 -25.50 -7.02 21.18
N GLU A 278 -25.40 -6.66 22.46
CA GLU A 278 -26.57 -6.36 23.33
C GLU A 278 -26.91 -4.87 23.33
N ARG A 279 -26.05 -4.02 22.76
CA ARG A 279 -26.19 -2.55 22.79
C ARG A 279 -26.27 -2.01 24.23
N ARG A 280 -25.59 -2.66 25.18
CA ARG A 280 -25.56 -2.33 26.60
C ARG A 280 -24.17 -2.41 27.16
N ILE A 281 -23.90 -1.53 28.12
CA ILE A 281 -22.68 -1.53 28.92
C ILE A 281 -23.01 -1.59 30.40
N LYS A 282 -22.08 -2.11 31.20
CA LYS A 282 -22.22 -2.19 32.64
C LYS A 282 -21.01 -1.53 33.32
N PRO A 283 -21.19 -0.36 33.97
CA PRO A 283 -20.12 0.29 34.72
C PRO A 283 -19.61 -0.60 35.87
N ILE A 284 -18.32 -0.49 36.18
CA ILE A 284 -17.68 -1.26 37.25
C ILE A 284 -18.37 -0.93 38.58
N GLY A 285 -18.72 -1.96 39.34
CA GLY A 285 -19.44 -1.82 40.63
C GLY A 285 -20.92 -1.51 40.49
N SER A 286 -21.48 -1.30 39.31
CA SER A 286 -22.90 -1.08 39.10
C SER A 286 -23.66 -2.39 38.87
N SER A 287 -24.88 -2.48 39.38
CA SER A 287 -25.85 -3.53 38.99
C SER A 287 -26.71 -3.11 37.81
N LYS A 288 -26.69 -1.82 37.40
CA LYS A 288 -27.49 -1.28 36.32
C LYS A 288 -26.74 -1.36 34.99
N GLU A 289 -27.42 -1.82 33.96
CA GLU A 289 -26.96 -1.72 32.59
C GLU A 289 -27.41 -0.40 31.97
N ILE A 290 -26.61 0.13 31.05
CA ILE A 290 -26.88 1.38 30.34
C ILE A 290 -27.02 1.01 28.88
N ASP A 291 -28.13 1.35 28.25
CA ASP A 291 -28.33 1.19 26.80
C ASP A 291 -27.47 2.19 26.05
N VAL A 292 -26.74 1.73 25.01
CA VAL A 292 -25.87 2.56 24.18
C VAL A 292 -26.14 2.29 22.69
N ASP A 293 -26.37 3.35 21.94
CA ASP A 293 -26.46 3.29 20.48
C ASP A 293 -25.18 3.87 19.88
N ILE A 294 -24.24 3.02 19.53
CA ILE A 294 -22.92 3.41 19.03
C ILE A 294 -22.58 2.68 17.72
N ARG A 295 -21.94 3.40 16.82
CA ARG A 295 -21.21 2.80 15.70
C ARG A 295 -19.78 2.56 16.11
N VAL A 296 -19.23 1.36 15.82
CA VAL A 296 -17.86 1.01 16.18
C VAL A 296 -16.97 0.99 14.94
N LEU A 297 -15.88 1.74 14.98
CA LEU A 297 -14.76 1.66 14.05
C LEU A 297 -13.54 1.17 14.83
N ALA A 298 -12.89 0.13 14.36
CA ALA A 298 -11.70 -0.44 15.02
C ALA A 298 -10.49 -0.36 14.07
N ALA A 299 -9.30 -0.10 14.61
CA ALA A 299 -8.08 -0.11 13.84
C ALA A 299 -7.00 -1.01 14.45
N THR A 300 -6.17 -1.58 13.60
CA THR A 300 -5.03 -2.41 14.01
C THR A 300 -3.91 -2.36 12.97
N ASN A 301 -2.69 -2.55 13.41
CA ASN A 301 -1.51 -2.83 12.60
C ASN A 301 -1.10 -4.30 12.65
N GLU A 302 -1.77 -5.12 13.48
CA GLU A 302 -1.49 -6.53 13.68
C GLU A 302 -2.45 -7.41 12.87
N ASP A 303 -2.02 -8.65 12.63
CA ASP A 303 -2.87 -9.69 12.05
C ASP A 303 -3.75 -10.30 13.15
N LEU A 304 -4.99 -9.79 13.27
CA LEU A 304 -5.96 -10.29 14.26
C LEU A 304 -6.33 -11.76 14.03
N LEU A 305 -6.29 -12.29 12.79
CA LEU A 305 -6.54 -13.70 12.54
C LEU A 305 -5.42 -14.56 13.12
N ALA A 306 -4.16 -14.12 12.99
CA ALA A 306 -3.06 -14.79 13.65
C ALA A 306 -3.18 -14.74 15.19
N ALA A 307 -3.66 -13.62 15.75
CA ALA A 307 -3.94 -13.47 17.19
C ALA A 307 -5.09 -14.39 17.65
N VAL A 308 -6.15 -14.56 16.85
CA VAL A 308 -7.23 -15.53 17.11
C VAL A 308 -6.67 -16.95 17.16
N ASN A 309 -5.86 -17.35 16.20
CA ASN A 309 -5.24 -18.69 16.17
C ASN A 309 -4.32 -18.97 17.36
N LYS A 310 -3.71 -17.92 17.96
CA LYS A 310 -2.92 -18.03 19.19
C LYS A 310 -3.73 -17.98 20.47
N GLY A 311 -5.04 -17.70 20.40
CA GLY A 311 -5.91 -17.51 21.57
C GLY A 311 -5.72 -16.15 22.28
N GLU A 312 -5.04 -15.20 21.67
CA GLU A 312 -4.81 -13.85 22.20
C GLU A 312 -5.99 -12.90 21.90
N PHE A 313 -6.75 -13.20 20.84
CA PHE A 313 -7.94 -12.47 20.46
C PHE A 313 -9.13 -13.43 20.27
N ARG A 314 -10.32 -12.99 20.62
CA ARG A 314 -11.55 -13.81 20.51
C ARG A 314 -12.06 -13.84 19.08
N GLU A 315 -12.37 -15.00 18.57
CA GLU A 315 -12.93 -15.21 17.23
C GLU A 315 -14.28 -14.53 17.03
N ASP A 316 -15.17 -14.62 18.05
CA ASP A 316 -16.50 -14.02 18.01
C ASP A 316 -16.44 -12.48 17.92
N LEU A 317 -15.52 -11.86 18.66
CA LEU A 317 -15.26 -10.42 18.58
C LEU A 317 -14.68 -10.01 17.24
N TYR A 318 -13.71 -10.80 16.73
CA TYR A 318 -13.12 -10.55 15.40
C TYR A 318 -14.21 -10.47 14.33
N HIS A 319 -15.12 -11.46 14.27
CA HIS A 319 -16.20 -11.47 13.28
C HIS A 319 -17.16 -10.29 13.46
N ARG A 320 -17.42 -9.84 14.69
CA ARG A 320 -18.30 -8.71 14.95
C ARG A 320 -17.67 -7.36 14.60
N LEU A 321 -16.36 -7.21 14.72
CA LEU A 321 -15.63 -6.01 14.31
C LEU A 321 -15.38 -5.98 12.80
N ASN A 322 -15.21 -7.15 12.17
CA ASN A 322 -14.89 -7.30 10.75
C ASN A 322 -16.12 -7.50 9.86
N GLU A 323 -17.20 -6.74 10.11
CA GLU A 323 -18.35 -6.70 9.20
C GLU A 323 -17.98 -6.07 7.86
N PHE A 324 -17.11 -5.07 7.90
CA PHE A 324 -16.47 -4.48 6.72
C PHE A 324 -14.99 -4.19 7.00
N SER A 325 -14.10 -4.57 6.10
CA SER A 325 -12.67 -4.33 6.26
C SER A 325 -12.14 -3.32 5.26
N ILE A 326 -11.27 -2.43 5.74
CA ILE A 326 -10.54 -1.46 4.91
C ILE A 326 -9.05 -1.62 5.16
N LYS A 327 -8.30 -1.96 4.12
CA LYS A 327 -6.83 -1.93 4.17
C LYS A 327 -6.37 -0.54 3.74
N VAL A 328 -5.70 0.17 4.66
CA VAL A 328 -5.06 1.46 4.37
C VAL A 328 -3.69 1.18 3.77
N PRO A 329 -3.40 1.61 2.54
CA PRO A 329 -2.12 1.35 1.90
C PRO A 329 -0.98 2.08 2.61
N SER A 330 0.21 1.47 2.63
CA SER A 330 1.43 2.14 3.06
C SER A 330 1.78 3.30 2.12
N LEU A 331 2.63 4.21 2.57
CA LEU A 331 3.07 5.33 1.72
C LEU A 331 3.88 4.82 0.51
N ASN A 332 4.59 3.71 0.67
CA ASN A 332 5.35 3.08 -0.40
C ASN A 332 4.44 2.46 -1.49
N GLU A 333 3.23 2.01 -1.13
CA GLU A 333 2.21 1.49 -2.08
C GLU A 333 1.48 2.63 -2.84
N ARG A 334 1.68 3.91 -2.43
CA ARG A 334 1.06 5.10 -3.04
C ARG A 334 2.05 6.25 -3.23
N LYS A 335 3.22 5.95 -3.79
CA LYS A 335 4.30 6.94 -4.00
C LYS A 335 3.87 8.16 -4.82
N ASP A 336 2.92 8.00 -5.73
CA ASP A 336 2.36 9.11 -6.52
C ASP A 336 1.70 10.19 -5.64
N ASP A 337 1.25 9.81 -4.44
CA ASP A 337 0.61 10.72 -3.49
C ASP A 337 1.62 11.42 -2.57
N LEU A 338 2.89 10.99 -2.58
CA LEU A 338 3.91 11.47 -1.65
C LEU A 338 4.00 13.00 -1.62
N MET A 339 4.06 13.62 -2.79
CA MET A 339 4.21 15.08 -2.88
C MET A 339 2.95 15.83 -2.51
N ILE A 340 1.78 15.23 -2.68
CA ILE A 340 0.50 15.80 -2.22
C ILE A 340 0.52 15.88 -0.69
N PHE A 341 0.88 14.78 -0.02
CA PHE A 341 0.99 14.74 1.43
C PHE A 341 2.11 15.66 1.94
N ALA A 342 3.28 15.65 1.29
CA ALA A 342 4.41 16.49 1.68
C ALA A 342 4.07 17.98 1.60
N SER A 343 3.40 18.43 0.53
CA SER A 343 2.97 19.81 0.35
C SER A 343 1.96 20.24 1.44
N HIS A 344 0.99 19.38 1.75
CA HIS A 344 0.03 19.63 2.82
C HIS A 344 0.71 19.70 4.20
N PHE A 345 1.67 18.81 4.48
CA PHE A 345 2.41 18.87 5.75
C PHE A 345 3.32 20.09 5.84
N LEU A 346 3.85 20.57 4.69
CA LEU A 346 4.64 21.79 4.64
C LEU A 346 3.75 23.03 4.93
N GLU A 347 2.55 23.09 4.36
CA GLU A 347 1.59 24.16 4.65
C GLU A 347 1.26 24.21 6.15
N LYS A 348 0.92 23.07 6.76
CA LYS A 348 0.72 22.96 8.21
C LYS A 348 1.95 23.30 9.06
N ALA A 349 3.14 22.95 8.55
CA ALA A 349 4.39 23.29 9.23
C ALA A 349 4.64 24.80 9.19
N ASN A 350 4.41 25.44 8.04
CA ASN A 350 4.53 26.90 7.89
C ASN A 350 3.61 27.64 8.86
N GLU A 351 2.32 27.24 8.97
CA GLU A 351 1.39 27.82 9.93
C GLU A 351 1.88 27.70 11.37
N LYS A 352 2.32 26.49 11.78
CA LYS A 352 2.76 26.21 13.17
C LYS A 352 4.09 26.85 13.54
N LEU A 353 4.99 27.00 12.57
CA LEU A 353 6.35 27.50 12.78
C LEU A 353 6.48 28.98 12.42
N HIS A 354 5.39 29.60 11.94
CA HIS A 354 5.39 30.97 11.43
C HIS A 354 6.46 31.21 10.37
N LYS A 355 6.63 30.22 9.46
CA LYS A 355 7.56 30.28 8.33
C LYS A 355 6.78 30.39 7.01
N ASN A 356 7.48 30.73 5.93
CA ASN A 356 6.92 30.83 4.59
C ASN A 356 7.80 30.10 3.56
N VAL A 357 8.04 28.81 3.82
CA VAL A 357 8.78 27.93 2.90
C VAL A 357 7.84 27.56 1.74
N GLN A 358 8.25 27.87 0.50
CA GLN A 358 7.38 27.77 -0.67
C GLN A 358 7.23 26.34 -1.24
N GLY A 359 8.23 25.44 -0.95
CA GLY A 359 8.20 24.08 -1.48
C GLY A 359 9.51 23.35 -1.29
N PHE A 360 9.75 22.41 -2.21
CA PHE A 360 10.89 21.53 -2.22
C PHE A 360 11.70 21.74 -3.51
N THR A 361 13.03 21.66 -3.44
CA THR A 361 13.88 21.65 -4.64
C THR A 361 13.70 20.30 -5.37
N GLU A 362 14.04 20.25 -6.65
CA GLU A 362 13.96 19.02 -7.46
C GLU A 362 14.78 17.88 -6.84
N LYS A 363 15.98 18.17 -6.34
CA LYS A 363 16.83 17.20 -5.65
C LYS A 363 16.20 16.68 -4.35
N ALA A 364 15.53 17.56 -3.60
CA ALA A 364 14.79 17.16 -2.40
C ALA A 364 13.64 16.21 -2.76
N VAL A 365 12.88 16.50 -3.83
CA VAL A 365 11.81 15.63 -4.32
C VAL A 365 12.36 14.25 -4.72
N GLN A 366 13.46 14.22 -5.48
CA GLN A 366 14.10 12.96 -5.87
C GLN A 366 14.54 12.15 -4.66
N LYS A 367 15.16 12.79 -3.66
CA LYS A 367 15.58 12.14 -2.41
C LYS A 367 14.38 11.57 -1.65
N MET A 368 13.27 12.29 -1.57
CA MET A 368 12.03 11.84 -0.92
C MET A 368 11.39 10.64 -1.62
N LEU A 369 11.43 10.59 -2.96
CA LEU A 369 10.89 9.47 -3.75
C LEU A 369 11.73 8.19 -3.61
N LEU A 370 13.03 8.32 -3.37
CA LEU A 370 13.94 7.19 -3.16
C LEU A 370 13.90 6.66 -1.72
N TYR A 371 13.45 7.47 -0.76
CA TYR A 371 13.43 7.11 0.64
C TYR A 371 12.32 6.07 0.92
N THR A 372 12.64 5.12 1.82
CA THR A 372 11.68 4.10 2.30
C THR A 372 10.99 4.62 3.54
N TRP A 373 9.78 5.08 3.40
CA TRP A 373 8.96 5.65 4.48
C TRP A 373 8.38 4.56 5.37
N SER A 374 9.20 3.93 6.22
CA SER A 374 8.77 2.86 7.14
C SER A 374 7.76 3.35 8.18
N GLY A 375 7.86 4.60 8.63
CA GLY A 375 6.90 5.26 9.51
C GLY A 375 5.75 5.97 8.78
N ASN A 376 5.62 5.75 7.47
CA ASN A 376 4.53 6.23 6.62
C ASN A 376 4.27 7.75 6.74
N LEU A 377 3.01 8.19 6.81
CA LEU A 377 2.64 9.60 6.89
C LEU A 377 3.09 10.27 8.20
N ARG A 378 3.23 9.51 9.30
CA ARG A 378 3.73 10.03 10.57
C ARG A 378 5.20 10.45 10.43
N GLU A 379 6.02 9.61 9.82
CA GLU A 379 7.41 9.91 9.54
C GLU A 379 7.55 11.06 8.55
N LEU A 380 6.79 11.04 7.45
CA LEU A 380 6.79 12.10 6.45
C LEU A 380 6.43 13.46 7.07
N SER A 381 5.38 13.52 7.89
CA SER A 381 4.96 14.75 8.56
C SER A 381 6.04 15.31 9.49
N ASN A 382 6.69 14.44 10.27
CA ASN A 382 7.77 14.85 11.17
C ASN A 382 9.01 15.33 10.40
N THR A 383 9.34 14.62 9.31
CA THR A 383 10.48 14.97 8.44
C THR A 383 10.26 16.31 7.76
N VAL A 384 9.08 16.55 7.17
CA VAL A 384 8.75 17.82 6.53
C VAL A 384 8.73 18.96 7.55
N LYS A 385 8.16 18.76 8.73
CA LYS A 385 8.15 19.75 9.80
C LYS A 385 9.57 20.11 10.25
N ARG A 386 10.45 19.11 10.44
CA ARG A 386 11.86 19.31 10.78
C ARG A 386 12.59 20.04 9.67
N ALA A 387 12.42 19.63 8.42
CA ALA A 387 13.04 20.26 7.26
C ALA A 387 12.62 21.73 7.15
N ALA A 388 11.32 22.03 7.26
CA ALA A 388 10.81 23.40 7.25
C ALA A 388 11.41 24.25 8.38
N LEU A 389 11.64 23.69 9.58
CA LEU A 389 12.29 24.39 10.68
C LEU A 389 13.76 24.74 10.37
N LEU A 390 14.48 23.81 9.75
CA LEU A 390 15.91 23.96 9.44
C LEU A 390 16.17 24.85 8.23
N THR A 391 15.25 24.90 7.29
CA THR A 391 15.37 25.68 6.05
C THR A 391 15.56 27.17 6.36
N GLN A 392 16.64 27.76 5.80
CA GLN A 392 16.94 29.19 5.89
C GLN A 392 16.51 29.97 4.64
N GLY A 393 16.30 29.29 3.52
CA GLY A 393 15.84 29.85 2.26
C GLY A 393 14.33 29.65 2.03
N ASP A 394 13.91 29.86 0.78
CA ASP A 394 12.50 29.73 0.38
C ASP A 394 12.10 28.27 0.06
N TYR A 395 13.05 27.35 -0.15
CA TYR A 395 12.80 25.97 -0.53
C TYR A 395 13.58 25.00 0.35
N ILE A 396 12.96 23.85 0.70
CA ILE A 396 13.63 22.73 1.34
C ILE A 396 14.56 22.07 0.33
N THR A 397 15.83 21.90 0.72
CA THR A 397 16.84 21.23 -0.11
C THR A 397 17.08 19.78 0.36
N GLU A 398 17.91 19.03 -0.36
CA GLU A 398 18.28 17.67 0.01
C GLU A 398 19.04 17.59 1.35
N ASN A 399 19.62 18.68 1.83
CA ASN A 399 20.42 18.71 3.05
C ASN A 399 19.58 18.68 4.32
N GLU A 400 18.35 19.20 4.30
CA GLU A 400 17.43 19.19 5.43
C GLU A 400 16.65 17.85 5.55
N LEU A 401 16.78 16.96 4.54
CA LEU A 401 16.11 15.68 4.50
C LEU A 401 17.02 14.54 5.00
N PRO A 402 16.47 13.49 5.63
CA PRO A 402 17.25 12.34 6.06
C PRO A 402 17.93 11.65 4.88
N GLU A 403 19.08 11.06 5.12
CA GLU A 403 19.73 10.21 4.13
C GLU A 403 18.81 9.00 3.84
N PRO A 404 18.64 8.61 2.55
CA PRO A 404 18.00 7.35 2.25
C PRO A 404 18.75 6.26 3.00
N VAL A 405 18.04 5.48 3.81
CA VAL A 405 18.60 4.24 4.31
C VAL A 405 18.75 3.36 3.07
N ILE A 406 19.93 3.39 2.49
CA ILE A 406 20.34 2.35 1.58
C ILE A 406 20.43 1.13 2.50
N ILE A 407 19.35 0.36 2.58
CA ILE A 407 19.49 -1.03 2.99
C ILE A 407 20.37 -1.57 1.85
N GLU A 408 21.68 -1.57 2.08
CA GLU A 408 22.52 -2.50 1.36
C GLU A 408 21.85 -3.85 1.62
N THR A 409 20.94 -4.23 0.72
CA THR A 409 20.71 -5.64 0.50
C THR A 409 22.12 -6.10 0.18
N ARG A 410 22.79 -6.67 1.19
CA ARG A 410 23.99 -7.45 0.94
C ARG A 410 23.55 -8.39 -0.15
N HIS A 411 23.85 -8.00 -1.37
CA HIS A 411 23.80 -8.89 -2.50
C HIS A 411 24.72 -10.03 -2.09
N PHE A 412 24.15 -11.07 -1.52
CA PHE A 412 24.71 -12.37 -1.77
C PHE A 412 24.80 -12.44 -3.30
N PRO A 413 25.97 -12.64 -3.88
CA PRO A 413 26.08 -12.73 -5.32
C PRO A 413 25.14 -13.85 -5.75
N THR A 414 23.99 -13.45 -6.33
CA THR A 414 23.05 -14.36 -7.00
C THR A 414 23.63 -14.68 -8.36
N GLU A 415 24.83 -15.26 -8.36
CA GLU A 415 25.31 -16.01 -9.51
C GLU A 415 24.68 -17.39 -9.42
N ARG A 416 23.69 -17.60 -10.30
CA ARG A 416 23.19 -18.89 -10.78
C ARG A 416 22.68 -19.85 -9.69
N PHE A 417 21.47 -19.61 -9.19
CA PHE A 417 20.71 -20.71 -8.60
C PHE A 417 20.24 -21.67 -9.70
N SER A 418 21.01 -22.73 -9.91
CA SER A 418 20.52 -23.92 -10.59
C SER A 418 19.50 -24.62 -9.69
N PHE A 419 18.44 -25.17 -10.26
CA PHE A 419 17.34 -25.83 -9.52
C PHE A 419 17.70 -27.20 -8.95
N SER A 420 18.95 -27.42 -8.55
CA SER A 420 19.37 -28.61 -7.82
C SER A 420 19.41 -28.29 -6.32
N THR A 421 18.50 -28.90 -5.57
CA THR A 421 18.38 -28.73 -4.11
C THR A 421 19.71 -29.06 -3.39
N LYS A 422 20.57 -29.86 -3.98
CA LYS A 422 21.87 -30.25 -3.43
C LYS A 422 22.96 -29.20 -3.63
N GLU A 423 22.97 -28.49 -4.75
CA GLU A 423 23.93 -27.41 -5.02
C GLU A 423 23.64 -26.17 -4.18
N ASN A 424 22.38 -25.81 -4.03
CA ASN A 424 21.96 -24.70 -3.16
C ASN A 424 22.32 -24.97 -1.68
N GLU A 425 22.15 -26.20 -1.22
CA GLU A 425 22.51 -26.55 0.16
C GLU A 425 24.02 -26.54 0.38
N ARG A 426 24.81 -26.97 -0.62
CA ARG A 426 26.27 -26.87 -0.59
C ARG A 426 26.77 -25.44 -0.48
N GLU A 427 26.22 -24.54 -1.27
CA GLU A 427 26.59 -23.11 -1.25
C GLU A 427 26.22 -22.41 0.07
N LEU A 428 25.05 -22.73 0.63
CA LEU A 428 24.64 -22.24 1.95
C LEU A 428 25.60 -22.69 3.06
N ILE A 429 26.06 -23.92 3.00
CA ILE A 429 27.03 -24.46 3.97
C ILE A 429 28.39 -23.76 3.83
N ILE A 430 28.88 -23.54 2.60
CA ILE A 430 30.13 -22.83 2.33
C ILE A 430 30.03 -21.37 2.80
N GLY A 431 28.94 -20.69 2.50
CA GLY A 431 28.68 -19.31 2.95
C GLY A 431 28.69 -19.19 4.48
N ALA A 432 28.01 -20.10 5.17
CA ALA A 432 27.99 -20.08 6.64
C ALA A 432 29.36 -20.37 7.26
N LEU A 433 30.18 -21.24 6.66
CA LEU A 433 31.55 -21.49 7.12
C LEU A 433 32.45 -20.27 6.88
N HIS A 434 32.31 -19.59 5.79
CA HIS A 434 33.07 -18.37 5.49
C HIS A 434 32.71 -17.24 6.46
N GLU A 435 31.42 -17.03 6.77
CA GLU A 435 30.94 -16.02 7.69
C GLU A 435 31.37 -16.27 9.15
N THR A 436 31.50 -17.53 9.52
CA THR A 436 31.91 -17.92 10.87
C THR A 436 33.42 -18.20 11.00
N HIS A 437 34.22 -17.76 10.02
CA HIS A 437 35.67 -17.99 9.98
C HIS A 437 36.05 -19.47 10.25
N ASN A 438 35.34 -20.38 9.60
CA ASN A 438 35.50 -21.83 9.72
C ASN A 438 35.12 -22.44 11.08
N ASN A 439 34.36 -21.71 11.90
CA ASN A 439 33.84 -22.22 13.16
C ASN A 439 32.61 -23.11 12.92
N LYS A 440 32.84 -24.40 12.78
CA LYS A 440 31.80 -25.41 12.48
C LYS A 440 30.65 -25.46 13.51
N THR A 441 30.89 -25.02 14.73
CA THR A 441 29.84 -24.97 15.77
C THR A 441 28.89 -23.79 15.57
N GLU A 442 29.43 -22.63 15.23
CA GLU A 442 28.65 -21.44 14.93
C GLU A 442 27.96 -21.53 13.56
N ALA A 443 28.64 -22.09 12.56
CA ALA A 443 28.05 -22.36 11.25
C ALA A 443 26.84 -23.31 11.35
N ALA A 444 26.90 -24.35 12.19
CA ALA A 444 25.77 -25.22 12.45
C ALA A 444 24.59 -24.49 13.09
N LYS A 445 24.85 -23.59 14.04
CA LYS A 445 23.81 -22.74 14.66
C LYS A 445 23.19 -21.77 13.64
N LEU A 446 24.02 -21.15 12.81
CA LEU A 446 23.56 -20.20 11.78
C LEU A 446 22.62 -20.87 10.76
N LEU A 447 22.93 -22.12 10.40
CA LEU A 447 22.14 -22.93 9.45
C LEU A 447 20.96 -23.67 10.10
N GLY A 448 20.78 -23.59 11.42
CA GLY A 448 19.73 -24.34 12.12
C GLY A 448 19.99 -25.86 12.17
N PHE A 449 21.25 -26.30 11.99
CA PHE A 449 21.62 -27.71 11.99
C PHE A 449 22.24 -28.14 13.33
N THR A 450 22.14 -29.45 13.63
CA THR A 450 23.00 -30.02 14.66
C THR A 450 24.45 -30.12 14.14
N ARG A 451 25.43 -30.05 15.03
CA ARG A 451 26.84 -30.17 14.66
C ARG A 451 27.10 -31.46 13.90
N LYS A 452 26.45 -32.59 14.29
CA LYS A 452 26.54 -33.89 13.62
C LYS A 452 25.96 -33.86 12.19
N THR A 453 24.85 -33.14 12.01
CA THR A 453 24.23 -32.97 10.70
C THR A 453 25.12 -32.15 9.75
N LEU A 454 25.75 -31.10 10.24
CA LEU A 454 26.69 -30.29 9.45
C LEU A 454 27.90 -31.15 9.01
N TYR A 455 28.51 -31.92 9.91
CA TYR A 455 29.62 -32.79 9.56
C TYR A 455 29.26 -33.84 8.51
N ASN A 456 28.07 -34.45 8.60
CA ASN A 456 27.60 -35.40 7.60
C ASN A 456 27.41 -34.76 6.24
N LYS A 457 26.90 -33.50 6.21
CA LYS A 457 26.69 -32.74 4.97
C LYS A 457 28.01 -32.28 4.36
N LEU A 458 28.98 -31.85 5.15
CA LEU A 458 30.32 -31.48 4.67
C LEU A 458 30.95 -32.68 3.95
N LYS A 459 30.85 -33.87 4.55
CA LYS A 459 31.35 -35.10 3.93
C LYS A 459 30.56 -35.51 2.68
N ALA A 460 29.24 -35.37 2.69
CA ALA A 460 28.35 -35.69 1.57
C ALA A 460 28.55 -34.78 0.34
N TYR A 461 28.95 -33.52 0.56
CA TYR A 461 29.18 -32.53 -0.48
C TYR A 461 30.65 -32.35 -0.85
N ASN A 462 31.57 -33.19 -0.29
CA ASN A 462 33.02 -33.08 -0.48
C ASN A 462 33.55 -31.65 -0.28
N ILE A 463 33.11 -31.02 0.80
CA ILE A 463 33.61 -29.71 1.21
C ILE A 463 34.82 -29.96 2.12
N ASP A 464 35.98 -30.01 1.51
CA ASP A 464 37.26 -30.19 2.22
C ASP A 464 37.65 -28.84 2.88
N GLU A 465 38.45 -28.91 3.95
CA GLU A 465 38.82 -27.78 4.81
C GLU A 465 39.37 -26.59 4.02
N PHE A 466 38.79 -25.41 4.26
CA PHE A 466 39.35 -24.12 3.91
C PHE A 466 40.29 -23.66 5.01
#